data_e62d8ffa69d5a3e1e2aeb803b1fb394c
#
_entry.id   e62d8ffa69d5a3e1e2aeb803b1fb394c
#
_cell.length_a   1.000
_cell.length_b   1.000
_cell.length_c   1.000
_cell.angle_alpha   90.00
_cell.angle_beta   90.00
_cell.angle_gamma   90.00
#
_symmetry.space_group_name_H-M   'P 1'
#
loop_
_entity.id
_entity.type
_entity.pdbx_description
1 polymer ?
#
loop_
_entity_poly.entity_id
_entity_poly.type
_entity_poly.pdbx_seq_one_letter_code
_entity_poly.pdbx_strand_id
1 'polypeptide(L)'
;MLDRSSRPVPGNNASGKHRKSLFASFLSYYAPQKHLFILDTICAIILACIELAFPQILRSLTKGLFTQSKDAILGSLVFIAVGLVVMYFVHFLCRYFVISWGHIMGARMESKMREDLFDAYERMSFSYYDRHKTGDLMSRLVSDLFDISETAHHGPEYLIIGLLEIAGSFVILAFINVPLTLVLAGIAAVLVVFNFFANMHMRGIFKENRMRISDVNTQLEDSLSGIRVVKGFAAEDHERKKFRASNSAYLDSKANMYQAMGRYQAAISGMMGVLNTVVLVLGGWMIAQGQMQAIDLATYALYISLFTTPIMNILNFTETFQKGLAGFKRFTEILETQPDIQDAPGARDIQITAGEIIYQDVHFAYNNAEEVIDGLNLHIESGKTVALVGPSGGGKSTTCALLPRFYDVTSGSITIDGQDIRSVTQHSLRSAIGMVQQDVYLFDGTIAENIAYGCPEASEEDIALAAKRANIAEFIESLPDGYDTQVGQRGTRLSGGQKQRISIARVFLKNPPLLILDEATSALDNESERAVQESLSELAKNRTTLVIAHRLSTIMGADEIITINHGRAVERGTHDELLEKGGIYAHYYQMQFGGAPNIARR
;
A
#
# COMPACT_ATOMS: atom_id res chain seq x y z
N MET A 1 -33.95 -21.55 9.94
CA MET A 1 -35.00 -21.41 8.90
C MET A 1 -34.93 -19.95 8.46
N LEU A 2 -34.53 -19.55 7.31
CA LEU A 2 -34.44 -20.02 5.96
C LEU A 2 -33.21 -19.47 5.27
N ASP A 3 -32.49 -20.35 4.66
CA ASP A 3 -31.47 -20.19 3.66
C ASP A 3 -31.98 -19.39 2.44
N ARG A 4 -31.22 -18.38 1.97
CA ARG A 4 -31.36 -17.84 0.63
C ARG A 4 -30.01 -17.74 -0.06
N SER A 5 -29.67 -18.85 -0.67
CA SER A 5 -28.84 -19.05 -1.86
C SER A 5 -28.35 -17.77 -2.56
N SER A 6 -27.05 -17.63 -2.55
CA SER A 6 -26.24 -16.85 -3.49
C SER A 6 -26.53 -17.24 -4.94
N ARG A 7 -27.09 -16.32 -5.73
CA ARG A 7 -27.08 -16.43 -7.19
C ARG A 7 -25.71 -16.00 -7.72
N PRO A 8 -25.10 -16.76 -8.64
CA PRO A 8 -23.86 -16.34 -9.28
C PRO A 8 -24.13 -15.18 -10.25
N VAL A 9 -23.32 -14.15 -10.19
CA VAL A 9 -23.24 -13.06 -11.18
C VAL A 9 -22.79 -13.67 -12.51
N PRO A 10 -23.44 -13.35 -13.65
CA PRO A 10 -23.03 -13.86 -14.96
C PRO A 10 -21.63 -13.34 -15.31
N GLY A 11 -20.70 -14.27 -15.46
CA GLY A 11 -19.35 -14.01 -15.87
C GLY A 11 -19.29 -13.42 -17.27
N ASN A 12 -18.72 -12.26 -17.40
CA ASN A 12 -18.34 -11.67 -18.67
C ASN A 12 -17.12 -12.42 -19.20
N ASN A 13 -17.33 -13.27 -20.20
CA ASN A 13 -16.29 -13.95 -20.96
C ASN A 13 -15.58 -12.91 -21.83
N ALA A 14 -14.46 -12.39 -21.36
CA ALA A 14 -13.54 -11.61 -22.18
C ALA A 14 -12.14 -12.23 -22.12
N SER A 15 -11.72 -12.69 -23.31
CA SER A 15 -10.38 -12.97 -23.79
C SER A 15 -9.43 -13.74 -22.86
N GLY A 16 -9.17 -15.00 -23.23
CA GLY A 16 -8.16 -15.88 -22.62
C GLY A 16 -6.72 -15.36 -22.79
N LYS A 17 -6.30 -14.45 -21.91
CA LYS A 17 -4.89 -14.35 -21.55
C LYS A 17 -4.64 -15.44 -20.53
N HIS A 18 -3.81 -16.44 -20.88
CA HIS A 18 -3.32 -17.45 -19.96
C HIS A 18 -2.89 -16.78 -18.67
N ARG A 19 -3.63 -17.03 -17.59
CA ARG A 19 -3.25 -16.60 -16.24
C ARG A 19 -1.92 -17.25 -15.93
N LYS A 20 -0.84 -16.47 -15.90
CA LYS A 20 0.48 -16.98 -15.51
C LYS A 20 0.32 -17.57 -14.12
N SER A 21 0.89 -18.74 -13.85
CA SER A 21 0.88 -19.26 -12.48
C SER A 21 1.58 -18.24 -11.57
N LEU A 22 1.15 -18.12 -10.31
CA LEU A 22 1.78 -17.24 -9.31
C LEU A 22 3.30 -17.39 -9.30
N PHE A 23 3.75 -18.65 -9.40
CA PHE A 23 5.17 -18.99 -9.46
C PHE A 23 5.86 -18.44 -10.74
N ALA A 24 5.24 -18.55 -11.90
CA ALA A 24 5.78 -18.01 -13.14
C ALA A 24 5.84 -16.48 -13.14
N SER A 25 4.84 -15.83 -12.54
CA SER A 25 4.85 -14.38 -12.33
C SER A 25 5.96 -13.96 -11.36
N PHE A 26 6.17 -14.69 -10.26
CA PHE A 26 7.26 -14.43 -9.33
C PHE A 26 8.63 -14.57 -10.00
N LEU A 27 8.85 -15.66 -10.75
CA LEU A 27 10.10 -15.89 -11.46
C LEU A 27 10.39 -14.81 -12.53
N SER A 28 9.37 -14.17 -13.08
CA SER A 28 9.58 -13.11 -14.07
C SER A 28 10.34 -11.90 -13.51
N TYR A 29 10.26 -11.63 -12.21
CA TYR A 29 11.00 -10.55 -11.55
C TYR A 29 12.49 -10.85 -11.34
N TYR A 30 12.90 -12.14 -11.42
CA TYR A 30 14.33 -12.49 -11.45
C TYR A 30 14.95 -12.28 -12.83
N ALA A 31 14.17 -12.27 -13.92
CA ALA A 31 14.70 -12.21 -15.27
C ALA A 31 15.67 -11.03 -15.53
N PRO A 32 15.40 -9.79 -15.06
CA PRO A 32 16.33 -8.69 -15.20
C PRO A 32 17.61 -8.86 -14.37
N GLN A 33 17.56 -9.65 -13.30
CA GLN A 33 18.65 -9.86 -12.32
C GLN A 33 19.27 -11.28 -12.43
N LYS A 34 19.00 -12.02 -13.49
CA LYS A 34 19.40 -13.44 -13.67
C LYS A 34 20.90 -13.69 -13.46
N HIS A 35 21.76 -12.74 -13.86
CA HIS A 35 23.21 -12.88 -13.70
C HIS A 35 23.62 -12.81 -12.21
N LEU A 36 23.00 -11.88 -11.45
CA LEU A 36 23.23 -11.78 -10.01
C LEU A 36 22.71 -13.02 -9.29
N PHE A 37 21.52 -13.51 -9.65
CA PHE A 37 20.93 -14.72 -9.07
C PHE A 37 21.79 -15.96 -9.31
N ILE A 38 22.32 -16.15 -10.53
CA ILE A 38 23.21 -17.28 -10.86
C ILE A 38 24.51 -17.19 -10.06
N LEU A 39 25.11 -16.00 -10.00
CA LEU A 39 26.37 -15.82 -9.27
C LEU A 39 26.18 -15.99 -7.76
N ASP A 40 25.06 -15.49 -7.20
CA ASP A 40 24.67 -15.70 -5.81
C ASP A 40 24.51 -17.18 -5.48
N THR A 41 23.81 -17.94 -6.33
CA THR A 41 23.67 -19.40 -6.24
C THR A 41 25.04 -20.12 -6.28
N ILE A 42 25.92 -19.72 -7.18
CA ILE A 42 27.27 -20.30 -7.26
C ILE A 42 28.05 -20.01 -5.99
N CYS A 43 28.03 -18.78 -5.48
CA CYS A 43 28.69 -18.41 -4.24
C CYS A 43 28.13 -19.20 -3.04
N ALA A 44 26.79 -19.37 -2.97
CA ALA A 44 26.12 -20.17 -1.95
C ALA A 44 26.58 -21.65 -1.97
N ILE A 45 26.71 -22.25 -3.16
CA ILE A 45 27.24 -23.61 -3.32
C ILE A 45 28.69 -23.71 -2.86
N ILE A 46 29.53 -22.74 -3.24
CA ILE A 46 30.95 -22.69 -2.82
C ILE A 46 31.04 -22.58 -1.29
N LEU A 47 30.24 -21.75 -0.65
CA LEU A 47 30.18 -21.60 0.80
C LEU A 47 29.86 -22.93 1.46
N ALA A 48 28.78 -23.62 1.05
CA ALA A 48 28.41 -24.93 1.58
C ALA A 48 29.52 -25.96 1.37
N CYS A 49 30.16 -25.99 0.20
CA CYS A 49 31.28 -26.91 -0.07
C CYS A 49 32.49 -26.65 0.85
N ILE A 50 32.84 -25.37 1.11
CA ILE A 50 33.94 -25.03 2.01
C ILE A 50 33.62 -25.45 3.45
N GLU A 51 32.39 -25.20 3.92
CA GLU A 51 31.97 -25.57 5.27
C GLU A 51 31.95 -27.09 5.46
N LEU A 52 31.48 -27.83 4.45
CA LEU A 52 31.54 -29.30 4.45
C LEU A 52 32.98 -29.85 4.38
N ALA A 53 33.88 -29.18 3.64
CA ALA A 53 35.27 -29.65 3.46
C ALA A 53 36.13 -29.46 4.72
N PHE A 54 35.92 -28.39 5.50
CA PHE A 54 36.78 -28.05 6.64
C PHE A 54 36.93 -29.19 7.67
N PRO A 55 35.83 -29.84 8.18
CA PRO A 55 35.97 -30.97 9.12
C PRO A 55 36.72 -32.16 8.50
N GLN A 56 36.59 -32.40 7.19
CA GLN A 56 37.32 -33.48 6.50
C GLN A 56 38.81 -33.18 6.35
N ILE A 57 39.16 -31.92 6.07
CA ILE A 57 40.55 -31.47 6.04
C ILE A 57 41.19 -31.73 7.42
N LEU A 58 40.53 -31.28 8.50
CA LEU A 58 41.00 -31.48 9.86
C LEU A 58 41.19 -32.96 10.19
N ARG A 59 40.18 -33.81 9.83
CA ARG A 59 40.24 -35.27 10.00
C ARG A 59 41.44 -35.88 9.25
N SER A 60 41.61 -35.51 7.99
CA SER A 60 42.68 -36.06 7.13
C SER A 60 44.06 -35.64 7.62
N LEU A 61 44.23 -34.40 8.06
CA LEU A 61 45.48 -33.91 8.65
C LEU A 61 45.82 -34.65 9.93
N THR A 62 44.83 -34.86 10.80
CA THR A 62 45.04 -35.55 12.07
C THR A 62 45.38 -37.06 11.87
N LYS A 63 44.72 -37.76 10.94
CA LYS A 63 44.98 -39.18 10.64
C LYS A 63 46.25 -39.42 9.86
N GLY A 64 46.59 -38.51 8.96
CA GLY A 64 47.70 -38.66 8.03
C GLY A 64 48.95 -37.93 8.47
N LEU A 65 48.92 -36.59 8.36
CA LEU A 65 50.10 -35.76 8.53
C LEU A 65 50.62 -35.75 9.98
N PHE A 66 49.72 -35.53 10.96
CA PHE A 66 50.12 -35.37 12.37
C PHE A 66 50.59 -36.66 13.03
N THR A 67 50.53 -37.80 12.32
CA THR A 67 51.12 -39.07 12.73
C THR A 67 52.53 -39.28 12.17
N GLN A 68 53.02 -38.40 11.32
CA GLN A 68 54.36 -38.49 10.69
C GLN A 68 55.46 -37.89 11.56
N SER A 69 56.69 -37.90 11.03
CA SER A 69 57.85 -37.30 11.71
C SER A 69 57.71 -35.79 11.89
N LYS A 70 58.36 -35.24 12.91
CA LYS A 70 58.34 -33.80 13.21
C LYS A 70 58.70 -32.96 11.99
N ASP A 71 59.72 -33.37 11.22
CA ASP A 71 60.23 -32.63 10.06
C ASP A 71 59.21 -32.62 8.91
N ALA A 72 58.50 -33.71 8.69
CA ALA A 72 57.39 -33.82 7.72
C ALA A 72 56.23 -32.91 8.09
N ILE A 73 55.85 -32.90 9.37
CA ILE A 73 54.83 -32.01 9.89
C ILE A 73 55.22 -30.54 9.67
N LEU A 74 56.42 -30.14 10.14
CA LEU A 74 56.90 -28.76 10.02
C LEU A 74 57.03 -28.28 8.57
N GLY A 75 57.51 -29.19 7.67
CA GLY A 75 57.64 -28.89 6.24
C GLY A 75 56.27 -28.66 5.53
N SER A 76 55.19 -29.26 6.03
CA SER A 76 53.87 -29.17 5.44
C SER A 76 53.00 -28.02 6.02
N LEU A 77 53.32 -27.53 7.23
CA LEU A 77 52.50 -26.56 7.95
C LEU A 77 52.28 -25.27 7.15
N VAL A 78 53.32 -24.73 6.50
CA VAL A 78 53.19 -23.51 5.70
C VAL A 78 52.23 -23.73 4.52
N PHE A 79 52.35 -24.89 3.86
CA PHE A 79 51.49 -25.19 2.72
C PHE A 79 50.01 -25.33 3.13
N ILE A 80 49.77 -25.97 4.26
CA ILE A 80 48.43 -26.13 4.85
C ILE A 80 47.88 -24.75 5.26
N ALA A 81 48.70 -23.92 5.93
CA ALA A 81 48.29 -22.59 6.35
C ALA A 81 47.90 -21.74 5.16
N VAL A 82 48.75 -21.73 4.09
CA VAL A 82 48.40 -20.98 2.85
C VAL A 82 47.11 -21.53 2.23
N GLY A 83 46.94 -22.85 2.12
CA GLY A 83 45.72 -23.45 1.57
C GLY A 83 44.47 -23.06 2.35
N LEU A 84 44.51 -23.10 3.68
CA LEU A 84 43.40 -22.71 4.54
C LEU A 84 43.13 -21.20 4.44
N VAL A 85 44.16 -20.35 4.38
CA VAL A 85 43.98 -18.88 4.18
C VAL A 85 43.31 -18.59 2.84
N VAL A 86 43.75 -19.24 1.76
CA VAL A 86 43.13 -19.11 0.45
C VAL A 86 41.66 -19.57 0.48
N MET A 87 41.39 -20.72 1.09
CA MET A 87 40.03 -21.26 1.25
C MET A 87 39.11 -20.25 2.00
N TYR A 88 39.57 -19.74 3.13
CA TYR A 88 38.79 -18.75 3.89
C TYR A 88 38.71 -17.38 3.21
N PHE A 89 39.71 -17.03 2.41
CA PHE A 89 39.60 -15.82 1.58
C PHE A 89 38.53 -15.97 0.51
N VAL A 90 38.42 -17.13 -0.15
CA VAL A 90 37.32 -17.44 -1.09
C VAL A 90 35.99 -17.43 -0.35
N HIS A 91 35.91 -18.06 0.83
CA HIS A 91 34.73 -18.02 1.68
C HIS A 91 34.29 -16.59 2.00
N PHE A 92 35.23 -15.72 2.39
CA PHE A 92 34.96 -14.30 2.66
C PHE A 92 34.39 -13.60 1.43
N LEU A 93 34.99 -13.79 0.25
CA LEU A 93 34.51 -13.16 -0.98
C LEU A 93 33.10 -13.63 -1.34
N CYS A 94 32.84 -14.94 -1.28
CA CYS A 94 31.53 -15.50 -1.54
C CYS A 94 30.49 -15.02 -0.52
N ARG A 95 30.85 -14.99 0.77
CA ARG A 95 29.98 -14.50 1.85
C ARG A 95 29.64 -13.03 1.69
N TYR A 96 30.65 -12.21 1.35
CA TYR A 96 30.44 -10.79 1.03
C TYR A 96 29.49 -10.63 -0.15
N PHE A 97 29.67 -11.43 -1.21
CA PHE A 97 28.82 -11.36 -2.39
C PHE A 97 27.38 -11.73 -2.07
N VAL A 98 27.13 -12.86 -1.42
CA VAL A 98 25.78 -13.31 -1.04
C VAL A 98 25.08 -12.28 -0.16
N ILE A 99 25.74 -11.76 0.88
CA ILE A 99 25.13 -10.77 1.77
C ILE A 99 24.89 -9.44 1.04
N SER A 100 25.83 -8.93 0.27
CA SER A 100 25.71 -7.61 -0.34
C SER A 100 24.86 -7.62 -1.61
N TRP A 101 25.25 -8.44 -2.58
CA TRP A 101 24.61 -8.44 -3.91
C TRP A 101 23.30 -9.20 -3.94
N GLY A 102 23.12 -10.22 -3.09
CA GLY A 102 21.85 -10.87 -2.91
C GLY A 102 20.78 -9.92 -2.38
N HIS A 103 21.08 -9.14 -1.33
CA HIS A 103 20.15 -8.12 -0.83
C HIS A 103 19.92 -6.98 -1.84
N ILE A 104 20.96 -6.55 -2.59
CA ILE A 104 20.79 -5.57 -3.67
C ILE A 104 19.86 -6.10 -4.77
N MET A 105 19.97 -7.37 -5.11
CA MET A 105 19.06 -8.03 -6.05
C MET A 105 17.62 -7.99 -5.53
N GLY A 106 17.39 -8.36 -4.28
CA GLY A 106 16.08 -8.26 -3.61
C GLY A 106 15.51 -6.85 -3.65
N ALA A 107 16.33 -5.84 -3.29
CA ALA A 107 15.93 -4.43 -3.30
C ALA A 107 15.57 -3.91 -4.71
N ARG A 108 16.28 -4.36 -5.76
CA ARG A 108 15.94 -4.02 -7.15
C ARG A 108 14.61 -4.66 -7.60
N MET A 109 14.36 -5.90 -7.18
CA MET A 109 13.07 -6.56 -7.42
C MET A 109 11.93 -5.82 -6.70
N GLU A 110 12.14 -5.46 -5.44
CA GLU A 110 11.19 -4.67 -4.64
C GLU A 110 10.88 -3.31 -5.28
N SER A 111 11.91 -2.59 -5.73
CA SER A 111 11.76 -1.31 -6.42
C SER A 111 10.91 -1.46 -7.68
N LYS A 112 11.18 -2.49 -8.49
CA LYS A 112 10.41 -2.74 -9.71
C LYS A 112 8.95 -3.13 -9.42
N MET A 113 8.73 -3.98 -8.40
CA MET A 113 7.38 -4.32 -7.96
C MET A 113 6.62 -3.09 -7.44
N ARG A 114 7.32 -2.17 -6.75
CA ARG A 114 6.72 -0.92 -6.24
C ARG A 114 6.30 -0.01 -7.38
N GLU A 115 7.12 0.15 -8.42
CA GLU A 115 6.75 0.88 -9.63
C GLU A 115 5.51 0.27 -10.29
N ASP A 116 5.51 -1.04 -10.55
CA ASP A 116 4.40 -1.74 -11.21
C ASP A 116 3.09 -1.61 -10.39
N LEU A 117 3.20 -1.66 -9.05
CA LEU A 117 2.05 -1.51 -8.16
C LEU A 117 1.53 -0.07 -8.10
N PHE A 118 2.44 0.91 -8.09
CA PHE A 118 2.08 2.32 -8.15
C PHE A 118 1.38 2.67 -9.47
N ASP A 119 1.94 2.21 -10.60
CA ASP A 119 1.32 2.35 -11.93
C ASP A 119 -0.07 1.68 -11.98
N ALA A 120 -0.24 0.54 -11.28
CA ALA A 120 -1.54 -0.10 -11.19
C ALA A 120 -2.53 0.75 -10.39
N TYR A 121 -2.11 1.33 -9.27
CA TYR A 121 -2.95 2.24 -8.49
C TYR A 121 -3.36 3.47 -9.29
N GLU A 122 -2.43 4.15 -9.96
CA GLU A 122 -2.76 5.33 -10.78
C GLU A 122 -3.82 5.06 -11.87
N ARG A 123 -3.96 3.80 -12.30
CA ARG A 123 -4.98 3.39 -13.28
C ARG A 123 -6.33 3.04 -12.68
N MET A 124 -6.44 2.87 -11.36
CA MET A 124 -7.70 2.47 -10.72
C MET A 124 -8.75 3.59 -10.76
N SER A 125 -10.01 3.19 -10.84
CA SER A 125 -11.15 4.09 -10.77
C SER A 125 -11.43 4.55 -9.33
N PHE A 126 -12.19 5.64 -9.16
CA PHE A 126 -12.56 6.17 -7.85
C PHE A 126 -13.26 5.13 -6.96
N SER A 127 -14.10 4.28 -7.55
CA SER A 127 -14.78 3.19 -6.85
C SER A 127 -13.82 2.21 -6.13
N TYR A 128 -12.60 2.05 -6.63
CA TYR A 128 -11.56 1.27 -5.98
C TYR A 128 -11.09 1.94 -4.68
N TYR A 129 -10.84 3.24 -4.72
CA TYR A 129 -10.38 4.02 -3.56
C TYR A 129 -11.47 4.19 -2.50
N ASP A 130 -12.74 4.27 -2.89
CA ASP A 130 -13.88 4.30 -1.95
C ASP A 130 -13.99 3.02 -1.12
N ARG A 131 -13.57 1.88 -1.70
CA ARG A 131 -13.62 0.55 -1.05
C ARG A 131 -12.39 0.20 -0.24
N HIS A 132 -11.28 0.92 -0.42
CA HIS A 132 -10.00 0.60 0.20
C HIS A 132 -9.46 1.78 1.02
N LYS A 133 -9.00 1.49 2.23
CA LYS A 133 -8.37 2.51 3.08
C LYS A 133 -6.95 2.80 2.58
N THR A 134 -6.56 4.07 2.55
CA THR A 134 -5.22 4.50 2.15
C THR A 134 -4.11 3.78 2.92
N GLY A 135 -4.31 3.54 4.24
CA GLY A 135 -3.34 2.80 5.06
C GLY A 135 -3.11 1.36 4.58
N ASP A 136 -4.16 0.67 4.11
CA ASP A 136 -4.03 -0.69 3.56
C ASP A 136 -3.25 -0.68 2.24
N LEU A 137 -3.49 0.33 1.38
CA LEU A 137 -2.76 0.50 0.12
C LEU A 137 -1.27 0.80 0.37
N MET A 138 -0.97 1.68 1.33
CA MET A 138 0.40 1.98 1.76
C MET A 138 1.11 0.75 2.34
N SER A 139 0.42 -0.05 3.15
CA SER A 139 0.99 -1.29 3.71
C SER A 139 1.41 -2.27 2.60
N ARG A 140 0.65 -2.34 1.51
CA ARG A 140 0.99 -3.20 0.35
C ARG A 140 2.21 -2.69 -0.42
N LEU A 141 2.37 -1.35 -0.54
CA LEU A 141 3.54 -0.73 -1.21
C LEU A 141 4.83 -0.82 -0.40
N VAL A 142 4.73 -0.99 0.92
CA VAL A 142 5.89 -0.98 1.82
C VAL A 142 6.12 -2.34 2.45
N SER A 143 5.20 -2.81 3.30
CA SER A 143 5.42 -4.01 4.12
C SER A 143 5.32 -5.30 3.31
N ASP A 144 4.30 -5.43 2.43
CA ASP A 144 4.15 -6.64 1.62
C ASP A 144 5.33 -6.81 0.64
N LEU A 145 5.78 -5.73 0.01
CA LEU A 145 6.91 -5.78 -0.93
C LEU A 145 8.23 -6.11 -0.23
N PHE A 146 8.44 -5.60 0.99
CA PHE A 146 9.57 -5.98 1.82
C PHE A 146 9.56 -7.49 2.15
N ASP A 147 8.42 -8.03 2.62
CA ASP A 147 8.30 -9.46 2.91
C ASP A 147 8.50 -10.34 1.65
N ILE A 148 8.09 -9.87 0.48
CA ILE A 148 8.32 -10.53 -0.81
C ILE A 148 9.81 -10.52 -1.15
N SER A 149 10.49 -9.39 -1.00
CA SER A 149 11.92 -9.22 -1.28
C SER A 149 12.77 -10.12 -0.39
N GLU A 150 12.50 -10.15 0.92
CA GLU A 150 13.15 -11.05 1.88
C GLU A 150 12.96 -12.52 1.50
N THR A 151 11.75 -12.90 1.08
CA THR A 151 11.47 -14.26 0.60
C THR A 151 12.22 -14.58 -0.68
N ALA A 152 12.31 -13.62 -1.60
CA ALA A 152 13.00 -13.81 -2.87
C ALA A 152 14.50 -14.00 -2.70
N HIS A 153 15.13 -13.29 -1.77
CA HIS A 153 16.57 -13.40 -1.53
C HIS A 153 16.90 -14.61 -0.66
N HIS A 154 16.35 -14.68 0.55
CA HIS A 154 16.70 -15.71 1.52
C HIS A 154 16.13 -17.10 1.18
N GLY A 155 15.05 -17.19 0.42
CA GLY A 155 14.43 -18.46 0.08
C GLY A 155 15.38 -19.42 -0.66
N PRO A 156 15.91 -19.02 -1.81
CA PRO A 156 16.88 -19.83 -2.54
C PRO A 156 18.17 -20.08 -1.73
N GLU A 157 18.69 -19.07 -1.03
CA GLU A 157 19.90 -19.17 -0.21
C GLU A 157 19.76 -20.26 0.86
N TYR A 158 18.74 -20.16 1.73
CA TYR A 158 18.56 -21.12 2.83
C TYR A 158 18.23 -22.53 2.34
N LEU A 159 17.51 -22.65 1.22
CA LEU A 159 17.22 -23.96 0.65
C LEU A 159 18.47 -24.60 0.05
N ILE A 160 19.26 -23.87 -0.73
CA ILE A 160 20.45 -24.40 -1.41
C ILE A 160 21.53 -24.74 -0.39
N ILE A 161 21.93 -23.78 0.45
CA ILE A 161 22.96 -24.01 1.48
C ILE A 161 22.50 -25.11 2.44
N GLY A 162 21.28 -24.98 2.97
CA GLY A 162 20.76 -25.90 3.95
C GLY A 162 20.63 -27.34 3.45
N LEU A 163 20.14 -27.54 2.23
CA LEU A 163 20.05 -28.90 1.65
C LEU A 163 21.44 -29.49 1.41
N LEU A 164 22.40 -28.69 0.91
CA LEU A 164 23.76 -29.15 0.68
C LEU A 164 24.48 -29.52 1.99
N GLU A 165 24.37 -28.68 3.01
CA GLU A 165 25.02 -28.92 4.30
C GLU A 165 24.39 -30.09 5.05
N ILE A 166 23.05 -30.20 5.06
CA ILE A 166 22.38 -31.35 5.70
C ILE A 166 22.71 -32.65 4.97
N ALA A 167 22.43 -32.71 3.66
CA ALA A 167 22.66 -33.95 2.90
C ALA A 167 24.15 -34.29 2.83
N GLY A 168 25.02 -33.31 2.58
CA GLY A 168 26.46 -33.50 2.55
C GLY A 168 27.03 -34.00 3.88
N SER A 169 26.58 -33.43 5.01
CA SER A 169 26.98 -33.90 6.34
C SER A 169 26.63 -35.37 6.57
N PHE A 170 25.39 -35.78 6.30
CA PHE A 170 24.97 -37.15 6.47
C PHE A 170 25.70 -38.13 5.53
N VAL A 171 25.89 -37.74 4.27
CA VAL A 171 26.66 -38.54 3.31
C VAL A 171 28.10 -38.74 3.80
N ILE A 172 28.78 -37.68 4.20
CA ILE A 172 30.16 -37.73 4.67
C ILE A 172 30.26 -38.55 5.96
N LEU A 173 29.35 -38.35 6.92
CA LEU A 173 29.33 -39.12 8.17
C LEU A 173 29.07 -40.61 7.93
N ALA A 174 28.23 -40.98 6.95
CA ALA A 174 27.99 -42.38 6.57
C ALA A 174 29.26 -43.07 6.04
N PHE A 175 30.15 -42.36 5.34
CA PHE A 175 31.46 -42.87 4.95
C PHE A 175 32.43 -43.06 6.13
N ILE A 176 32.15 -42.44 7.29
CA ILE A 176 32.96 -42.61 8.50
C ILE A 176 32.46 -43.83 9.29
N ASN A 177 31.16 -43.84 9.65
CA ASN A 177 30.53 -44.90 10.41
C ASN A 177 29.01 -44.93 10.18
N VAL A 178 28.51 -45.91 9.43
CA VAL A 178 27.09 -46.02 9.07
C VAL A 178 26.19 -46.20 10.30
N PRO A 179 26.46 -47.13 11.26
CA PRO A 179 25.60 -47.30 12.44
C PRO A 179 25.41 -46.01 13.25
N LEU A 180 26.48 -45.27 13.53
CA LEU A 180 26.41 -44.04 14.30
C LEU A 180 25.65 -42.95 13.52
N THR A 181 25.85 -42.88 12.20
CA THR A 181 25.12 -41.92 11.33
C THR A 181 23.62 -42.21 11.29
N LEU A 182 23.20 -43.48 11.28
CA LEU A 182 21.78 -43.84 11.33
C LEU A 182 21.14 -43.47 12.68
N VAL A 183 21.83 -43.65 13.80
CA VAL A 183 21.36 -43.19 15.11
C VAL A 183 21.22 -41.64 15.10
N LEU A 184 22.23 -40.96 14.60
CA LEU A 184 22.19 -39.48 14.46
C LEU A 184 21.02 -39.02 13.59
N ALA A 185 20.81 -39.68 12.44
CA ALA A 185 19.69 -39.37 11.54
C ALA A 185 18.32 -39.59 12.22
N GLY A 186 18.18 -40.65 12.99
CA GLY A 186 16.97 -40.93 13.78
C GLY A 186 16.66 -39.83 14.80
N ILE A 187 17.69 -39.39 15.55
CA ILE A 187 17.52 -38.30 16.52
C ILE A 187 17.23 -36.96 15.81
N ALA A 188 17.92 -36.68 14.70
CA ALA A 188 17.67 -35.47 13.90
C ALA A 188 16.22 -35.46 13.33
N ALA A 189 15.71 -36.61 12.87
CA ALA A 189 14.32 -36.74 12.44
C ALA A 189 13.33 -36.46 13.58
N VAL A 190 13.57 -36.95 14.78
CA VAL A 190 12.76 -36.65 15.98
C VAL A 190 12.80 -35.14 16.29
N LEU A 191 13.97 -34.49 16.20
CA LEU A 191 14.14 -33.07 16.35
C LEU A 191 13.29 -32.28 15.34
N VAL A 192 13.33 -32.64 14.06
CA VAL A 192 12.55 -31.98 12.99
C VAL A 192 11.05 -32.13 13.25
N VAL A 193 10.58 -33.32 13.59
CA VAL A 193 9.17 -33.59 13.91
C VAL A 193 8.73 -32.79 15.15
N PHE A 194 9.53 -32.79 16.20
CA PHE A 194 9.26 -31.99 17.41
C PHE A 194 9.14 -30.49 17.05
N ASN A 195 10.11 -29.96 16.30
CA ASN A 195 10.10 -28.57 15.86
C ASN A 195 8.86 -28.23 15.04
N PHE A 196 8.45 -29.10 14.14
CA PHE A 196 7.25 -28.88 13.32
C PHE A 196 5.99 -28.73 14.20
N PHE A 197 5.76 -29.65 15.13
CA PHE A 197 4.58 -29.56 16.02
C PHE A 197 4.67 -28.39 17.01
N ALA A 198 5.85 -28.13 17.57
CA ALA A 198 6.08 -27.01 18.47
C ALA A 198 5.85 -25.66 17.77
N ASN A 199 6.30 -25.51 16.53
CA ASN A 199 6.07 -24.32 15.73
C ASN A 199 4.57 -24.12 15.40
N MET A 200 3.85 -25.20 15.08
CA MET A 200 2.39 -25.12 14.91
C MET A 200 1.68 -24.61 16.18
N HIS A 201 2.08 -25.11 17.35
CA HIS A 201 1.53 -24.63 18.64
C HIS A 201 1.86 -23.16 18.90
N MET A 202 3.10 -22.75 18.65
CA MET A 202 3.57 -21.38 18.82
C MET A 202 2.81 -20.39 17.93
N ARG A 203 2.42 -20.76 16.71
CA ARG A 203 1.64 -19.91 15.79
C ARG A 203 0.32 -19.46 16.41
N GLY A 204 -0.37 -20.33 17.15
CA GLY A 204 -1.60 -19.97 17.88
C GLY A 204 -1.36 -18.88 18.92
N ILE A 205 -0.30 -19.06 19.72
CA ILE A 205 0.09 -18.11 20.77
C ILE A 205 0.52 -16.75 20.17
N PHE A 206 1.32 -16.77 19.10
CA PHE A 206 1.71 -15.53 18.39
C PHE A 206 0.51 -14.80 17.78
N LYS A 207 -0.46 -15.55 17.24
CA LYS A 207 -1.69 -14.96 16.69
C LYS A 207 -2.50 -14.27 17.77
N GLU A 208 -2.67 -14.88 18.93
CA GLU A 208 -3.36 -14.26 20.07
C GLU A 208 -2.65 -12.99 20.51
N ASN A 209 -1.32 -13.03 20.69
CA ASN A 209 -0.53 -11.85 21.07
C ASN A 209 -0.66 -10.71 20.04
N ARG A 210 -0.72 -11.03 18.73
CA ARG A 210 -0.99 -10.02 17.69
C ARG A 210 -2.38 -9.40 17.80
N MET A 211 -3.40 -10.18 18.12
CA MET A 211 -4.75 -9.64 18.35
C MET A 211 -4.75 -8.67 19.55
N ARG A 212 -4.09 -9.03 20.67
CA ARG A 212 -4.03 -8.18 21.85
C ARG A 212 -3.28 -6.87 21.61
N ILE A 213 -2.17 -6.89 20.86
CA ILE A 213 -1.48 -5.62 20.52
C ILE A 213 -2.30 -4.79 19.53
N SER A 214 -3.08 -5.42 18.64
CA SER A 214 -4.02 -4.71 17.78
C SER A 214 -5.12 -4.00 18.58
N ASP A 215 -5.66 -4.64 19.63
CA ASP A 215 -6.63 -4.02 20.55
C ASP A 215 -6.04 -2.78 21.23
N VAL A 216 -4.78 -2.87 21.67
CA VAL A 216 -4.05 -1.73 22.27
C VAL A 216 -3.86 -0.62 21.25
N ASN A 217 -3.45 -0.93 20.03
CA ASN A 217 -3.25 0.07 18.97
C ASN A 217 -4.56 0.79 18.62
N THR A 218 -5.66 0.05 18.45
CA THR A 218 -6.99 0.65 18.20
C THR A 218 -7.39 1.60 19.34
N GLN A 219 -7.19 1.19 20.59
CA GLN A 219 -7.51 2.04 21.75
C GLN A 219 -6.64 3.32 21.78
N LEU A 220 -5.35 3.21 21.41
CA LEU A 220 -4.44 4.35 21.31
C LEU A 220 -4.85 5.29 20.18
N GLU A 221 -5.17 4.74 18.99
CA GLU A 221 -5.63 5.50 17.84
C GLU A 221 -6.89 6.31 18.17
N ASP A 222 -7.89 5.67 18.77
CA ASP A 222 -9.14 6.33 19.19
C ASP A 222 -8.87 7.46 20.21
N SER A 223 -8.09 7.18 21.26
CA SER A 223 -7.82 8.17 22.32
C SER A 223 -6.98 9.34 21.83
N LEU A 224 -5.97 9.08 20.96
CA LEU A 224 -5.09 10.13 20.42
C LEU A 224 -5.77 10.95 19.33
N SER A 225 -6.53 10.31 18.45
CA SER A 225 -7.31 11.01 17.42
C SER A 225 -8.41 11.86 18.07
N GLY A 226 -9.04 11.36 19.14
CA GLY A 226 -10.05 12.03 19.91
C GLY A 226 -9.51 12.92 21.05
N ILE A 227 -8.21 13.22 21.13
CA ILE A 227 -7.59 13.87 22.29
C ILE A 227 -8.24 15.21 22.67
N ARG A 228 -8.72 15.98 21.71
CA ARG A 228 -9.45 17.23 21.97
C ARG A 228 -10.77 16.98 22.71
N VAL A 229 -11.46 15.89 22.38
CA VAL A 229 -12.70 15.48 23.07
C VAL A 229 -12.36 15.02 24.47
N VAL A 230 -11.37 14.15 24.64
CA VAL A 230 -10.89 13.68 25.95
C VAL A 230 -10.56 14.85 26.86
N LYS A 231 -9.81 15.84 26.34
CA LYS A 231 -9.44 17.06 27.09
C LYS A 231 -10.63 17.96 27.35
N GLY A 232 -11.52 18.14 26.37
CA GLY A 232 -12.70 19.00 26.50
C GLY A 232 -13.70 18.51 27.54
N PHE A 233 -13.77 17.19 27.76
CA PHE A 233 -14.65 16.57 28.76
C PHE A 233 -13.94 16.16 30.05
N ALA A 234 -12.64 16.48 30.21
CA ALA A 234 -11.81 16.06 31.36
C ALA A 234 -11.90 14.54 31.61
N ALA A 235 -11.93 13.74 30.53
CA ALA A 235 -12.17 12.29 30.57
C ALA A 235 -10.87 11.45 30.59
N GLU A 236 -9.72 12.05 30.98
CA GLU A 236 -8.42 11.39 30.96
C GLU A 236 -8.38 10.13 31.85
N ASP A 237 -9.03 10.14 32.99
CA ASP A 237 -9.06 8.99 33.89
C ASP A 237 -9.90 7.84 33.34
N HIS A 238 -10.94 8.15 32.55
CA HIS A 238 -11.73 7.15 31.84
C HIS A 238 -10.88 6.46 30.78
N GLU A 239 -10.19 7.23 29.95
CA GLU A 239 -9.32 6.69 28.91
C GLU A 239 -8.12 5.92 29.48
N ARG A 240 -7.53 6.38 30.60
CA ARG A 240 -6.49 5.63 31.33
C ARG A 240 -6.98 4.26 31.80
N LYS A 241 -8.23 4.15 32.28
CA LYS A 241 -8.79 2.86 32.69
C LYS A 241 -8.95 1.91 31.52
N LYS A 242 -9.48 2.38 30.39
CA LYS A 242 -9.60 1.59 29.16
C LYS A 242 -8.22 1.10 28.69
N PHE A 243 -7.25 2.02 28.58
CA PHE A 243 -5.89 1.68 28.17
C PHE A 243 -5.24 0.66 29.10
N ARG A 244 -5.36 0.84 30.42
CA ARG A 244 -4.81 -0.12 31.39
C ARG A 244 -5.40 -1.52 31.22
N ALA A 245 -6.70 -1.64 30.93
CA ALA A 245 -7.34 -2.93 30.71
C ALA A 245 -6.77 -3.64 29.48
N SER A 246 -6.72 -2.95 28.33
CA SER A 246 -6.16 -3.50 27.09
C SER A 246 -4.67 -3.82 27.23
N ASN A 247 -3.89 -2.92 27.88
CA ASN A 247 -2.47 -3.11 28.09
C ASN A 247 -2.15 -4.27 29.06
N SER A 248 -2.98 -4.48 30.10
CA SER A 248 -2.85 -5.64 30.99
C SER A 248 -3.11 -6.95 30.25
N ALA A 249 -4.19 -7.01 29.45
CA ALA A 249 -4.50 -8.19 28.63
C ALA A 249 -3.38 -8.51 27.62
N TYR A 250 -2.78 -7.48 27.03
CA TYR A 250 -1.60 -7.65 26.17
C TYR A 250 -0.39 -8.15 26.95
N LEU A 251 -0.12 -7.60 28.16
CA LEU A 251 0.98 -8.04 29.02
C LEU A 251 0.85 -9.52 29.38
N ASP A 252 -0.35 -9.97 29.76
CA ASP A 252 -0.62 -11.37 30.10
C ASP A 252 -0.41 -12.29 28.89
N SER A 253 -0.91 -11.88 27.72
CA SER A 253 -0.68 -12.61 26.46
C SER A 253 0.81 -12.68 26.10
N LYS A 254 1.54 -11.58 26.28
CA LYS A 254 2.97 -11.48 26.01
C LYS A 254 3.79 -12.32 27.00
N ALA A 255 3.41 -12.35 28.26
CA ALA A 255 4.02 -13.21 29.27
C ALA A 255 3.84 -14.70 28.90
N ASN A 256 2.63 -15.11 28.51
CA ASN A 256 2.34 -16.46 28.05
C ASN A 256 3.17 -16.82 26.80
N MET A 257 3.30 -15.88 25.86
CA MET A 257 4.14 -16.05 24.65
C MET A 257 5.61 -16.29 25.02
N TYR A 258 6.18 -15.49 25.93
CA TYR A 258 7.57 -15.66 26.35
C TYR A 258 7.80 -16.94 27.15
N GLN A 259 6.83 -17.37 27.97
CA GLN A 259 6.91 -18.66 28.66
C GLN A 259 6.88 -19.83 27.66
N ALA A 260 6.04 -19.74 26.63
CA ALA A 260 5.99 -20.76 25.58
C ALA A 260 7.30 -20.77 24.77
N MET A 261 7.85 -19.59 24.42
CA MET A 261 9.17 -19.48 23.78
C MET A 261 10.27 -20.09 24.65
N GLY A 262 10.27 -19.79 25.96
CA GLY A 262 11.25 -20.33 26.89
C GLY A 262 11.19 -21.86 26.95
N ARG A 263 10.00 -22.44 27.06
CA ARG A 263 9.80 -23.90 27.04
C ARG A 263 10.28 -24.51 25.72
N TYR A 264 9.94 -23.92 24.60
CA TYR A 264 10.37 -24.35 23.27
C TYR A 264 11.90 -24.32 23.13
N GLN A 265 12.53 -23.20 23.46
CA GLN A 265 13.98 -23.04 23.35
C GLN A 265 14.73 -23.97 24.30
N ALA A 266 14.24 -24.15 25.53
CA ALA A 266 14.82 -25.09 26.50
C ALA A 266 14.70 -26.55 26.02
N ALA A 267 13.56 -26.92 25.45
CA ALA A 267 13.36 -28.26 24.91
C ALA A 267 14.33 -28.55 23.75
N ILE A 268 14.48 -27.61 22.79
CA ILE A 268 15.44 -27.73 21.69
C ILE A 268 16.87 -27.87 22.22
N SER A 269 17.28 -27.00 23.15
CA SER A 269 18.63 -27.06 23.74
C SER A 269 18.86 -28.37 24.48
N GLY A 270 17.85 -28.85 25.21
CA GLY A 270 17.90 -30.16 25.89
C GLY A 270 18.04 -31.33 24.91
N MET A 271 17.24 -31.32 23.83
CA MET A 271 17.35 -32.38 22.79
C MET A 271 18.69 -32.34 22.06
N MET A 272 19.25 -31.16 21.82
CA MET A 272 20.62 -31.01 21.28
C MET A 272 21.67 -31.57 22.26
N GLY A 273 21.50 -31.30 23.56
CA GLY A 273 22.34 -31.91 24.59
C GLY A 273 22.28 -33.43 24.60
N VAL A 274 21.07 -34.00 24.47
CA VAL A 274 20.89 -35.47 24.34
C VAL A 274 21.56 -36.01 23.09
N LEU A 275 21.38 -35.34 21.93
CA LEU A 275 22.01 -35.73 20.67
C LEU A 275 23.54 -35.75 20.79
N ASN A 276 24.16 -34.72 21.33
CA ASN A 276 25.60 -34.67 21.56
C ASN A 276 26.07 -35.74 22.55
N THR A 277 25.30 -35.97 23.63
CA THR A 277 25.60 -37.01 24.62
C THR A 277 25.54 -38.41 24.00
N VAL A 278 24.52 -38.72 23.22
CA VAL A 278 24.37 -40.02 22.54
C VAL A 278 25.53 -40.24 21.58
N VAL A 279 25.90 -39.26 20.77
CA VAL A 279 27.03 -39.38 19.84
C VAL A 279 28.35 -39.57 20.60
N LEU A 280 28.56 -38.82 21.70
CA LEU A 280 29.77 -38.96 22.52
C LEU A 280 29.87 -40.35 23.17
N VAL A 281 28.79 -40.85 23.78
CA VAL A 281 28.78 -42.14 24.48
C VAL A 281 28.89 -43.32 23.51
N LEU A 282 28.06 -43.33 22.44
CA LEU A 282 28.12 -44.39 21.44
C LEU A 282 29.42 -44.36 20.63
N GLY A 283 29.88 -43.16 20.24
CA GLY A 283 31.16 -43.01 19.56
C GLY A 283 32.33 -43.41 20.44
N GLY A 284 32.33 -43.05 21.74
CA GLY A 284 33.31 -43.51 22.72
C GLY A 284 33.31 -45.05 22.88
N TRP A 285 32.14 -45.68 22.94
CA TRP A 285 32.00 -47.14 22.95
C TRP A 285 32.57 -47.76 21.68
N MET A 286 32.26 -47.19 20.49
CA MET A 286 32.81 -47.68 19.21
C MET A 286 34.32 -47.51 19.12
N ILE A 287 34.90 -46.45 19.71
CA ILE A 287 36.33 -46.25 19.81
C ILE A 287 36.94 -47.36 20.67
N ALA A 288 36.35 -47.69 21.82
CA ALA A 288 36.80 -48.76 22.69
C ALA A 288 36.75 -50.14 22.00
N GLN A 289 35.82 -50.33 21.05
CA GLN A 289 35.72 -51.54 20.22
C GLN A 289 36.69 -51.54 19.00
N GLY A 290 37.47 -50.49 18.80
CA GLY A 290 38.34 -50.31 17.65
C GLY A 290 37.65 -50.03 16.32
N GLN A 291 36.35 -49.68 16.34
CA GLN A 291 35.55 -49.39 15.14
C GLN A 291 35.68 -47.95 14.65
N MET A 292 36.18 -47.05 15.51
CA MET A 292 36.35 -45.62 15.24
C MET A 292 37.63 -45.10 15.90
N GLN A 293 38.12 -43.95 15.41
CA GLN A 293 39.21 -43.22 16.04
C GLN A 293 38.68 -41.99 16.77
N ALA A 294 39.42 -41.45 17.74
CA ALA A 294 39.00 -40.23 18.49
C ALA A 294 38.72 -39.03 17.58
N ILE A 295 39.49 -38.88 16.52
CA ILE A 295 39.28 -37.79 15.55
C ILE A 295 37.97 -37.92 14.76
N ASP A 296 37.50 -39.17 14.53
CA ASP A 296 36.20 -39.39 13.88
C ASP A 296 35.08 -38.86 14.76
N LEU A 297 35.15 -39.05 16.08
CA LEU A 297 34.18 -38.51 17.03
C LEU A 297 34.18 -36.98 17.04
N ALA A 298 35.38 -36.33 17.03
CA ALA A 298 35.50 -34.90 16.90
C ALA A 298 34.89 -34.39 15.56
N THR A 299 35.08 -35.16 14.49
CA THR A 299 34.48 -34.84 13.18
C THR A 299 32.95 -34.89 13.23
N TYR A 300 32.35 -35.89 13.92
CA TYR A 300 30.91 -35.94 14.16
C TYR A 300 30.41 -34.70 14.91
N ALA A 301 31.12 -34.26 15.95
CA ALA A 301 30.73 -33.06 16.70
C ALA A 301 30.71 -31.78 15.83
N LEU A 302 31.67 -31.62 14.92
CA LEU A 302 31.70 -30.53 13.96
C LEU A 302 30.53 -30.57 12.98
N TYR A 303 30.23 -31.75 12.41
CA TYR A 303 29.10 -31.89 11.48
C TYR A 303 27.74 -31.74 12.16
N ILE A 304 27.59 -32.11 13.43
CA ILE A 304 26.35 -31.85 14.19
C ILE A 304 26.05 -30.37 14.20
N SER A 305 27.04 -29.52 14.49
CA SER A 305 26.86 -28.07 14.45
C SER A 305 26.52 -27.58 13.03
N LEU A 306 27.17 -28.13 12.01
CA LEU A 306 27.03 -27.72 10.62
C LEU A 306 25.64 -28.03 10.05
N PHE A 307 25.01 -29.17 10.32
CA PHE A 307 23.67 -29.45 9.81
C PHE A 307 22.53 -28.92 10.69
N THR A 308 22.78 -28.64 11.96
CA THR A 308 21.74 -28.14 12.89
C THR A 308 21.33 -26.71 12.57
N THR A 309 22.30 -25.84 12.29
CA THR A 309 22.04 -24.44 11.96
C THR A 309 21.12 -24.27 10.74
N PRO A 310 21.36 -24.93 9.59
CA PRO A 310 20.45 -24.89 8.44
C PRO A 310 19.05 -25.42 8.76
N ILE A 311 18.92 -26.48 9.54
CA ILE A 311 17.60 -27.00 9.95
C ILE A 311 16.81 -25.88 10.66
N MET A 312 17.43 -25.19 11.61
CA MET A 312 16.79 -24.10 12.34
C MET A 312 16.46 -22.91 11.44
N ASN A 313 17.36 -22.56 10.52
CA ASN A 313 17.13 -21.47 9.56
C ASN A 313 15.94 -21.76 8.64
N ILE A 314 15.85 -22.95 8.07
CA ILE A 314 14.72 -23.36 7.20
C ILE A 314 13.39 -23.33 7.99
N LEU A 315 13.39 -23.81 9.24
CA LEU A 315 12.19 -23.80 10.08
C LEU A 315 11.74 -22.37 10.43
N ASN A 316 12.67 -21.50 10.78
CA ASN A 316 12.37 -20.08 11.07
C ASN A 316 11.95 -19.32 9.81
N PHE A 317 12.55 -19.62 8.66
CA PHE A 317 12.20 -18.99 7.38
C PHE A 317 10.77 -19.31 6.92
N THR A 318 10.16 -20.39 7.42
CA THR A 318 8.79 -20.77 7.03
C THR A 318 7.76 -19.63 7.27
N GLU A 319 7.93 -18.84 8.33
CA GLU A 319 7.04 -17.70 8.60
C GLU A 319 7.22 -16.58 7.58
N THR A 320 8.47 -16.20 7.29
CA THR A 320 8.83 -15.19 6.28
C THR A 320 8.32 -15.61 4.89
N PHE A 321 8.52 -16.89 4.54
CA PHE A 321 8.01 -17.44 3.28
C PHE A 321 6.48 -17.34 3.16
N GLN A 322 5.75 -17.64 4.23
CA GLN A 322 4.28 -17.51 4.22
C GLN A 322 3.82 -16.06 4.08
N LYS A 323 4.49 -15.11 4.73
CA LYS A 323 4.21 -13.67 4.60
C LYS A 323 4.49 -13.19 3.18
N GLY A 324 5.67 -13.53 2.64
CA GLY A 324 6.04 -13.17 1.27
C GLY A 324 5.09 -13.76 0.23
N LEU A 325 4.69 -15.03 0.38
CA LEU A 325 3.72 -15.67 -0.52
C LEU A 325 2.33 -15.00 -0.45
N ALA A 326 1.86 -14.66 0.76
CA ALA A 326 0.60 -13.96 0.94
C ALA A 326 0.66 -12.52 0.38
N GLY A 327 1.78 -11.81 0.61
CA GLY A 327 2.05 -10.49 0.03
C GLY A 327 2.07 -10.55 -1.50
N PHE A 328 2.77 -11.54 -2.08
CA PHE A 328 2.84 -11.71 -3.53
C PHE A 328 1.47 -12.04 -4.16
N LYS A 329 0.64 -12.80 -3.46
CA LYS A 329 -0.74 -13.05 -3.90
C LYS A 329 -1.55 -11.75 -3.96
N ARG A 330 -1.51 -10.91 -2.90
CA ARG A 330 -2.18 -9.60 -2.89
C ARG A 330 -1.63 -8.66 -3.97
N PHE A 331 -0.31 -8.66 -4.17
CA PHE A 331 0.35 -7.91 -5.23
C PHE A 331 -0.18 -8.29 -6.62
N THR A 332 -0.23 -9.58 -6.93
CA THR A 332 -0.73 -10.05 -8.23
C THR A 332 -2.23 -9.79 -8.41
N GLU A 333 -3.03 -9.92 -7.35
CA GLU A 333 -4.46 -9.58 -7.38
C GLU A 333 -4.68 -8.12 -7.79
N ILE A 334 -3.86 -7.19 -7.30
CA ILE A 334 -3.96 -5.77 -7.68
C ILE A 334 -3.56 -5.56 -9.14
N LEU A 335 -2.45 -6.15 -9.58
CA LEU A 335 -1.99 -6.03 -10.97
C LEU A 335 -3.00 -6.61 -11.99
N GLU A 336 -3.73 -7.67 -11.59
CA GLU A 336 -4.76 -8.31 -12.40
C GLU A 336 -6.12 -7.58 -12.33
N THR A 337 -6.31 -6.70 -11.32
CA THR A 337 -7.55 -5.94 -11.19
C THR A 337 -7.68 -4.96 -12.36
N GLN A 338 -8.80 -5.07 -13.07
CA GLN A 338 -9.13 -4.12 -14.12
C GLN A 338 -9.87 -2.94 -13.52
N PRO A 339 -9.54 -1.70 -13.89
CA PRO A 339 -10.34 -0.54 -13.52
C PRO A 339 -11.78 -0.71 -14.00
N ASP A 340 -12.76 -0.32 -13.17
CA ASP A 340 -14.18 -0.36 -13.53
C ASP A 340 -14.48 0.55 -14.73
N ILE A 341 -13.70 1.64 -14.88
CA ILE A 341 -13.83 2.62 -15.96
C ILE A 341 -12.56 2.60 -16.80
N GLN A 342 -12.72 2.34 -18.08
CA GLN A 342 -11.64 2.32 -19.07
C GLN A 342 -12.06 3.12 -20.29
N ASP A 343 -11.08 3.60 -21.04
CA ASP A 343 -11.34 4.21 -22.34
C ASP A 343 -11.86 3.16 -23.32
N ALA A 344 -12.91 3.49 -24.05
CA ALA A 344 -13.47 2.58 -25.05
C ALA A 344 -12.42 2.34 -26.16
N PRO A 345 -12.41 1.13 -26.78
CA PRO A 345 -11.56 0.90 -27.96
C PRO A 345 -11.86 1.92 -29.06
N GLY A 346 -10.87 2.73 -29.44
CA GLY A 346 -11.02 3.80 -30.42
C GLY A 346 -11.57 5.12 -29.86
N ALA A 347 -11.61 5.29 -28.55
CA ALA A 347 -11.92 6.58 -27.91
C ALA A 347 -11.03 7.69 -28.48
N ARG A 348 -11.61 8.85 -28.73
CA ARG A 348 -10.92 10.03 -29.25
C ARG A 348 -10.89 11.11 -28.18
N ASP A 349 -10.02 12.08 -28.35
CA ASP A 349 -10.01 13.24 -27.46
C ASP A 349 -11.27 14.08 -27.69
N ILE A 350 -11.84 14.56 -26.59
CA ILE A 350 -13.04 15.39 -26.64
C ILE A 350 -12.75 16.72 -27.33
N GLN A 351 -13.68 17.16 -28.19
CA GLN A 351 -13.60 18.46 -28.85
C GLN A 351 -14.66 19.40 -28.25
N ILE A 352 -14.23 20.32 -27.38
CA ILE A 352 -15.15 21.31 -26.81
C ILE A 352 -15.23 22.51 -27.77
N THR A 353 -16.43 22.76 -28.32
CA THR A 353 -16.70 23.86 -29.22
C THR A 353 -17.52 24.97 -28.56
N ALA A 354 -18.58 24.60 -27.87
CA ALA A 354 -19.49 25.51 -27.17
C ALA A 354 -19.51 25.23 -25.65
N GLY A 355 -19.33 23.95 -25.26
CA GLY A 355 -19.38 23.51 -23.87
C GLY A 355 -20.81 23.29 -23.37
N GLU A 356 -21.76 22.94 -24.25
CA GLU A 356 -23.10 22.52 -23.88
C GLU A 356 -23.06 21.16 -23.19
N ILE A 357 -23.77 20.99 -22.04
CA ILE A 357 -23.80 19.76 -21.27
C ILE A 357 -25.23 19.24 -21.17
N ILE A 358 -25.46 17.97 -21.53
CA ILE A 358 -26.77 17.35 -21.45
C ILE A 358 -26.69 16.02 -20.68
N TYR A 359 -27.51 15.89 -19.64
CA TYR A 359 -27.83 14.63 -18.98
C TYR A 359 -29.19 14.14 -19.49
N GLN A 360 -29.22 12.93 -20.03
CA GLN A 360 -30.44 12.36 -20.60
C GLN A 360 -30.80 11.06 -19.88
N ASP A 361 -31.91 11.09 -19.14
CA ASP A 361 -32.46 9.95 -18.39
C ASP A 361 -31.39 9.20 -17.60
N VAL A 362 -30.59 9.95 -16.84
CA VAL A 362 -29.44 9.42 -16.12
C VAL A 362 -29.87 8.74 -14.83
N HIS A 363 -29.44 7.50 -14.66
CA HIS A 363 -29.58 6.71 -13.43
C HIS A 363 -28.20 6.34 -12.87
N PHE A 364 -28.07 6.35 -11.57
CA PHE A 364 -26.82 5.97 -10.91
C PHE A 364 -27.02 5.50 -9.46
N ALA A 365 -26.32 4.43 -9.11
CA ALA A 365 -26.20 3.90 -7.75
C ALA A 365 -24.75 3.58 -7.40
N TYR A 366 -24.32 3.91 -6.18
CA TYR A 366 -23.01 3.48 -5.67
C TYR A 366 -23.08 1.99 -5.26
N ASN A 367 -22.13 1.18 -5.74
CA ASN A 367 -21.95 -0.22 -5.31
C ASN A 367 -23.25 -1.08 -5.32
N ASN A 368 -24.13 -0.87 -6.29
CA ASN A 368 -25.43 -1.55 -6.39
C ASN A 368 -26.36 -1.35 -5.16
N ALA A 369 -26.19 -0.24 -4.44
CA ALA A 369 -27.10 0.21 -3.39
C ALA A 369 -28.35 0.87 -3.97
N GLU A 370 -29.11 1.61 -3.15
CA GLU A 370 -30.24 2.42 -3.62
C GLU A 370 -29.79 3.46 -4.65
N GLU A 371 -30.66 3.72 -5.64
CA GLU A 371 -30.38 4.74 -6.66
C GLU A 371 -30.27 6.13 -6.01
N VAL A 372 -29.14 6.80 -6.28
CA VAL A 372 -28.88 8.16 -5.84
C VAL A 372 -29.33 9.16 -6.91
N ILE A 373 -29.23 8.78 -8.17
CA ILE A 373 -29.75 9.54 -9.31
C ILE A 373 -30.78 8.65 -10.02
N ASP A 374 -31.99 9.17 -10.24
CA ASP A 374 -33.15 8.43 -10.72
C ASP A 374 -33.84 9.20 -11.85
N GLY A 375 -33.46 8.94 -13.11
CA GLY A 375 -34.03 9.57 -14.29
C GLY A 375 -33.71 11.08 -14.41
N LEU A 376 -32.47 11.48 -14.08
CA LEU A 376 -32.04 12.87 -14.11
C LEU A 376 -31.93 13.38 -15.55
N ASN A 377 -32.67 14.46 -15.85
CA ASN A 377 -32.57 15.19 -17.10
C ASN A 377 -32.11 16.63 -16.81
N LEU A 378 -30.93 17.01 -17.33
CA LEU A 378 -30.38 18.36 -17.23
C LEU A 378 -29.92 18.82 -18.59
N HIS A 379 -30.13 20.11 -18.89
CA HIS A 379 -29.57 20.77 -20.05
C HIS A 379 -28.90 22.07 -19.58
N ILE A 380 -27.60 22.18 -19.72
CA ILE A 380 -26.78 23.31 -19.34
C ILE A 380 -26.27 23.96 -20.62
N GLU A 381 -26.78 25.15 -20.91
CA GLU A 381 -26.40 25.89 -22.10
C GLU A 381 -24.95 26.38 -22.02
N SER A 382 -24.33 26.51 -23.20
CA SER A 382 -22.97 27.03 -23.34
C SER A 382 -22.77 28.36 -22.62
N GLY A 383 -21.68 28.46 -21.84
CA GLY A 383 -21.28 29.68 -21.14
C GLY A 383 -22.18 30.10 -19.99
N LYS A 384 -23.17 29.30 -19.63
CA LYS A 384 -24.06 29.56 -18.49
C LYS A 384 -23.53 29.00 -17.18
N THR A 385 -23.83 29.70 -16.10
CA THR A 385 -23.64 29.22 -14.73
C THR A 385 -24.95 28.66 -14.20
N VAL A 386 -24.98 27.34 -13.95
CA VAL A 386 -26.13 26.61 -13.42
C VAL A 386 -25.88 26.19 -11.97
N ALA A 387 -26.77 26.62 -11.06
CA ALA A 387 -26.71 26.26 -9.65
C ALA A 387 -27.57 25.06 -9.32
N LEU A 388 -26.98 24.03 -8.74
CA LEU A 388 -27.68 22.87 -8.16
C LEU A 388 -28.02 23.15 -6.69
N VAL A 389 -29.31 23.11 -6.36
CA VAL A 389 -29.85 23.36 -5.02
C VAL A 389 -30.69 22.16 -4.59
N GLY A 390 -30.79 21.90 -3.30
CA GLY A 390 -31.64 20.80 -2.76
C GLY A 390 -31.09 20.22 -1.46
N PRO A 391 -31.78 19.20 -0.88
CA PRO A 391 -31.42 18.61 0.40
C PRO A 391 -30.04 17.93 0.38
N SER A 392 -29.41 17.82 1.57
CA SER A 392 -28.28 16.92 1.74
C SER A 392 -28.67 15.49 1.35
N GLY A 393 -27.82 14.80 0.59
CA GLY A 393 -28.15 13.47 0.06
C GLY A 393 -29.07 13.49 -1.17
N GLY A 394 -29.51 14.65 -1.68
CA GLY A 394 -30.39 14.75 -2.85
C GLY A 394 -29.74 14.37 -4.20
N GLY A 395 -28.43 14.11 -4.27
CA GLY A 395 -27.74 13.71 -5.50
C GLY A 395 -26.88 14.79 -6.17
N LYS A 396 -26.77 16.01 -5.60
CA LYS A 396 -26.02 17.13 -6.19
C LYS A 396 -24.54 16.82 -6.45
N SER A 397 -23.80 16.39 -5.42
CA SER A 397 -22.37 16.05 -5.55
C SER A 397 -22.15 14.84 -6.47
N THR A 398 -23.09 13.90 -6.46
CA THR A 398 -23.07 12.75 -7.38
C THR A 398 -23.24 13.21 -8.83
N THR A 399 -24.18 14.14 -9.11
CA THR A 399 -24.36 14.74 -10.44
C THR A 399 -23.07 15.37 -10.94
N CYS A 400 -22.39 16.14 -10.09
CA CYS A 400 -21.10 16.75 -10.43
C CYS A 400 -19.97 15.71 -10.62
N ALA A 401 -19.96 14.61 -9.87
CA ALA A 401 -18.95 13.56 -9.97
C ALA A 401 -19.09 12.69 -11.24
N LEU A 402 -20.30 12.61 -11.80
CA LEU A 402 -20.54 11.87 -13.05
C LEU A 402 -19.98 12.60 -14.29
N LEU A 403 -19.94 13.93 -14.31
CA LEU A 403 -19.47 14.71 -15.46
C LEU A 403 -18.00 14.46 -15.84
N PRO A 404 -17.02 14.44 -14.89
CA PRO A 404 -15.63 14.07 -15.19
C PRO A 404 -15.43 12.53 -15.30
N ARG A 405 -16.53 11.78 -15.35
CA ARG A 405 -16.52 10.33 -15.43
C ARG A 405 -15.69 9.69 -14.31
N PHE A 406 -15.91 10.13 -13.06
CA PHE A 406 -15.37 9.44 -11.89
C PHE A 406 -16.10 8.14 -11.62
N TYR A 407 -17.36 8.09 -12.04
CA TYR A 407 -18.23 6.92 -12.08
C TYR A 407 -18.96 6.88 -13.42
N ASP A 408 -19.27 5.71 -13.93
CA ASP A 408 -20.12 5.53 -15.10
C ASP A 408 -21.59 5.47 -14.67
N VAL A 409 -22.47 6.04 -15.47
CA VAL A 409 -23.92 5.97 -15.26
C VAL A 409 -24.43 4.53 -15.37
N THR A 410 -25.41 4.16 -14.58
CA THR A 410 -26.06 2.83 -14.66
C THR A 410 -26.91 2.71 -15.93
N SER A 411 -27.63 3.77 -16.29
CA SER A 411 -28.35 3.92 -17.55
C SER A 411 -28.46 5.40 -17.94
N GLY A 412 -28.90 5.69 -19.15
CA GLY A 412 -28.92 7.03 -19.71
C GLY A 412 -27.57 7.43 -20.28
N SER A 413 -27.39 8.73 -20.53
CA SER A 413 -26.16 9.27 -21.12
C SER A 413 -25.87 10.71 -20.65
N ILE A 414 -24.58 11.07 -20.63
CA ILE A 414 -24.11 12.43 -20.43
C ILE A 414 -23.29 12.81 -21.66
N THR A 415 -23.65 13.93 -22.27
CA THR A 415 -22.96 14.43 -23.47
C THR A 415 -22.43 15.84 -23.25
N ILE A 416 -21.31 16.15 -23.90
CA ILE A 416 -20.73 17.50 -23.99
C ILE A 416 -20.59 17.81 -25.46
N ASP A 417 -21.24 18.89 -25.93
CA ASP A 417 -21.34 19.25 -27.35
C ASP A 417 -21.76 18.05 -28.23
N GLY A 418 -22.74 17.25 -27.75
CA GLY A 418 -23.26 16.07 -28.43
C GLY A 418 -22.35 14.83 -28.38
N GLN A 419 -21.17 14.90 -27.76
CA GLN A 419 -20.23 13.77 -27.60
C GLN A 419 -20.49 13.08 -26.26
N ASP A 420 -20.83 11.79 -26.27
CA ASP A 420 -21.00 10.99 -25.06
C ASP A 420 -19.65 10.87 -24.33
N ILE A 421 -19.62 11.20 -23.03
CA ILE A 421 -18.39 11.14 -22.20
C ILE A 421 -17.77 9.76 -22.11
N ARG A 422 -18.51 8.69 -22.45
CA ARG A 422 -18.00 7.30 -22.51
C ARG A 422 -17.25 6.99 -23.80
N SER A 423 -17.44 7.80 -24.84
CA SER A 423 -16.82 7.61 -26.16
C SER A 423 -15.49 8.36 -26.33
N VAL A 424 -15.14 9.20 -25.35
CA VAL A 424 -13.92 10.02 -25.36
C VAL A 424 -12.89 9.50 -24.35
N THR A 425 -11.62 9.92 -24.50
CA THR A 425 -10.57 9.55 -23.55
C THR A 425 -10.78 10.26 -22.20
N GLN A 426 -10.61 9.54 -21.08
CA GLN A 426 -10.74 10.12 -19.73
C GLN A 426 -9.77 11.29 -19.52
N HIS A 427 -8.58 11.19 -20.09
CA HIS A 427 -7.57 12.24 -20.01
C HIS A 427 -8.04 13.54 -20.64
N SER A 428 -8.52 13.50 -21.89
CA SER A 428 -9.01 14.71 -22.57
C SER A 428 -10.24 15.30 -21.88
N LEU A 429 -11.18 14.45 -21.46
CA LEU A 429 -12.37 14.87 -20.72
C LEU A 429 -12.01 15.61 -19.42
N ARG A 430 -11.17 15.00 -18.58
CA ARG A 430 -10.73 15.60 -17.32
C ARG A 430 -9.84 16.83 -17.51
N SER A 431 -9.08 16.88 -18.60
CA SER A 431 -8.30 18.07 -18.96
C SER A 431 -9.20 19.27 -19.30
N ALA A 432 -10.35 19.04 -19.94
CA ALA A 432 -11.32 20.07 -20.30
C ALA A 432 -12.18 20.54 -19.12
N ILE A 433 -12.15 19.87 -17.97
CA ILE A 433 -12.96 20.21 -16.78
C ILE A 433 -12.06 20.73 -15.67
N GLY A 434 -12.36 21.91 -15.12
CA GLY A 434 -11.77 22.43 -13.89
C GLY A 434 -12.69 22.15 -12.71
N MET A 435 -12.12 21.68 -11.61
CA MET A 435 -12.91 21.37 -10.41
C MET A 435 -12.34 22.12 -9.21
N VAL A 436 -13.20 22.86 -8.51
CA VAL A 436 -12.91 23.46 -7.21
C VAL A 436 -13.75 22.68 -6.19
N GLN A 437 -13.07 21.93 -5.31
CA GLN A 437 -13.71 21.05 -4.32
C GLN A 437 -13.95 21.79 -3.00
N GLN A 438 -14.92 21.33 -2.23
CA GLN A 438 -15.22 21.82 -0.88
C GLN A 438 -14.02 21.60 0.06
N ASP A 439 -13.51 20.37 0.13
CA ASP A 439 -12.34 20.01 0.91
C ASP A 439 -11.08 20.11 0.03
N VAL A 440 -10.36 21.23 0.15
CA VAL A 440 -9.16 21.48 -0.63
C VAL A 440 -8.01 20.62 -0.12
N TYR A 441 -7.47 19.79 -1.00
CA TYR A 441 -6.24 19.07 -0.76
C TYR A 441 -5.03 19.82 -1.35
N LEU A 442 -4.06 20.14 -0.48
CA LEU A 442 -2.75 20.66 -0.88
C LEU A 442 -1.70 19.59 -0.62
N PHE A 443 -0.86 19.36 -1.63
CA PHE A 443 0.28 18.47 -1.51
C PHE A 443 1.36 19.12 -0.62
N ASP A 444 2.12 18.30 0.07
CA ASP A 444 3.29 18.77 0.80
C ASP A 444 4.34 19.29 -0.20
N GLY A 445 4.74 20.55 -0.02
CA GLY A 445 5.58 21.28 -0.98
C GLY A 445 5.35 22.78 -0.88
N THR A 446 5.82 23.53 -1.88
CA THR A 446 5.70 24.98 -1.92
C THR A 446 4.31 25.45 -2.40
N ILE A 447 4.00 26.73 -2.21
CA ILE A 447 2.81 27.35 -2.78
C ILE A 447 2.88 27.31 -4.32
N ALA A 448 4.06 27.61 -4.91
CA ALA A 448 4.26 27.55 -6.35
C ALA A 448 3.96 26.16 -6.92
N GLU A 449 4.53 25.09 -6.34
CA GLU A 449 4.28 23.70 -6.74
C GLU A 449 2.80 23.33 -6.65
N ASN A 450 2.13 23.80 -5.62
CA ASN A 450 0.70 23.58 -5.46
C ASN A 450 -0.16 24.30 -6.50
N ILE A 451 0.19 25.50 -6.93
CA ILE A 451 -0.50 26.20 -8.03
C ILE A 451 -0.15 25.55 -9.37
N ALA A 452 1.13 25.23 -9.61
CA ALA A 452 1.62 24.61 -10.83
C ALA A 452 1.03 23.21 -11.07
N TYR A 453 0.44 22.57 -10.05
CA TYR A 453 -0.22 21.27 -10.20
C TYR A 453 -1.32 21.27 -11.28
N GLY A 454 -1.94 22.42 -11.56
CA GLY A 454 -2.89 22.59 -12.67
C GLY A 454 -2.26 22.53 -14.07
N CYS A 455 -0.98 22.94 -14.18
CA CYS A 455 -0.16 22.91 -15.40
C CYS A 455 1.32 22.86 -14.98
N PRO A 456 1.95 21.66 -14.90
CA PRO A 456 3.32 21.52 -14.39
C PRO A 456 4.40 22.24 -15.19
N GLU A 457 4.16 22.54 -16.47
CA GLU A 457 5.08 23.23 -17.37
C GLU A 457 4.91 24.77 -17.36
N ALA A 458 4.08 25.31 -16.46
CA ALA A 458 3.80 26.74 -16.39
C ALA A 458 5.02 27.53 -15.91
N SER A 459 5.18 28.73 -16.46
CA SER A 459 6.22 29.67 -16.02
C SER A 459 5.88 30.30 -14.65
N GLU A 460 6.91 30.84 -13.96
CA GLU A 460 6.71 31.59 -12.73
C GLU A 460 5.75 32.78 -12.93
N GLU A 461 5.80 33.42 -14.10
CA GLU A 461 4.91 34.54 -14.48
C GLU A 461 3.46 34.07 -14.59
N ASP A 462 3.20 32.89 -15.18
CA ASP A 462 1.86 32.29 -15.27
C ASP A 462 1.31 31.93 -13.90
N ILE A 463 2.15 31.38 -13.02
CA ILE A 463 1.81 31.05 -11.64
C ILE A 463 1.43 32.33 -10.88
N ALA A 464 2.23 33.39 -11.00
CA ALA A 464 1.96 34.68 -10.36
C ALA A 464 0.66 35.32 -10.90
N LEU A 465 0.41 35.24 -12.21
CA LEU A 465 -0.82 35.72 -12.82
C LEU A 465 -2.05 34.94 -12.30
N ALA A 466 -1.94 33.62 -12.22
CA ALA A 466 -3.00 32.77 -11.67
C ALA A 466 -3.28 33.09 -10.20
N ALA A 467 -2.24 33.30 -9.39
CA ALA A 467 -2.35 33.71 -7.98
C ALA A 467 -3.03 35.09 -7.85
N LYS A 468 -2.70 36.04 -8.72
CA LYS A 468 -3.32 37.35 -8.75
C LYS A 468 -4.81 37.29 -9.07
N ARG A 469 -5.20 36.49 -10.08
CA ARG A 469 -6.62 36.28 -10.45
C ARG A 469 -7.41 35.57 -9.36
N ALA A 470 -6.75 34.75 -8.57
CA ALA A 470 -7.33 34.07 -7.41
C ALA A 470 -7.30 34.92 -6.11
N ASN A 471 -6.95 36.19 -6.17
CA ASN A 471 -6.85 37.09 -5.03
C ASN A 471 -5.98 36.59 -3.88
N ILE A 472 -4.87 35.84 -4.18
CA ILE A 472 -3.95 35.29 -3.19
C ILE A 472 -2.52 35.84 -3.29
N ALA A 473 -2.18 36.56 -4.37
CA ALA A 473 -0.83 37.06 -4.64
C ALA A 473 -0.29 37.94 -3.51
N GLU A 474 -1.04 38.94 -3.06
CA GLU A 474 -0.65 39.86 -1.98
C GLU A 474 -0.29 39.09 -0.68
N PHE A 475 -1.08 38.06 -0.35
CA PHE A 475 -0.78 37.21 0.79
C PHE A 475 0.54 36.44 0.57
N ILE A 476 0.75 35.83 -0.60
CA ILE A 476 1.96 35.09 -0.92
C ILE A 476 3.19 36.00 -0.84
N GLU A 477 3.12 37.20 -1.44
CA GLU A 477 4.19 38.20 -1.46
C GLU A 477 4.50 38.77 -0.06
N SER A 478 3.56 38.70 0.88
CA SER A 478 3.75 39.11 2.28
C SER A 478 4.54 38.06 3.10
N LEU A 479 4.67 36.83 2.59
CA LEU A 479 5.41 35.76 3.28
C LEU A 479 6.91 35.91 3.08
N PRO A 480 7.75 35.53 4.07
CA PRO A 480 9.21 35.63 3.97
C PRO A 480 9.80 34.93 2.75
N ASP A 481 9.26 33.74 2.40
CA ASP A 481 9.74 32.91 1.30
C ASP A 481 8.83 33.05 0.05
N GLY A 482 7.84 33.94 0.05
CA GLY A 482 6.93 34.16 -1.07
C GLY A 482 6.32 32.87 -1.61
N TYR A 483 6.45 32.63 -2.91
CA TYR A 483 5.95 31.43 -3.60
C TYR A 483 6.65 30.15 -3.18
N ASP A 484 7.88 30.20 -2.62
CA ASP A 484 8.62 29.04 -2.13
C ASP A 484 8.23 28.62 -0.71
N THR A 485 7.25 29.32 -0.12
CA THR A 485 6.73 29.00 1.22
C THR A 485 6.13 27.61 1.25
N GLN A 486 6.61 26.77 2.20
CA GLN A 486 6.13 25.41 2.42
C GLN A 486 4.72 25.41 3.07
N VAL A 487 3.78 24.74 2.43
CA VAL A 487 2.39 24.64 2.93
C VAL A 487 2.20 23.61 4.04
N GLY A 488 3.12 22.64 4.15
CA GLY A 488 3.05 21.48 5.07
C GLY A 488 1.96 20.48 4.67
N GLN A 489 1.91 19.36 5.39
CA GLN A 489 0.98 18.27 5.09
C GLN A 489 -0.47 18.79 5.04
N ARG A 490 -1.16 18.55 3.91
CA ARG A 490 -2.53 19.03 3.64
C ARG A 490 -2.73 20.53 3.88
N GLY A 491 -1.66 21.31 3.73
CA GLY A 491 -1.72 22.77 3.91
C GLY A 491 -2.02 23.21 5.36
N THR A 492 -1.54 22.48 6.37
CA THR A 492 -1.82 22.78 7.79
C THR A 492 -1.37 24.16 8.25
N ARG A 493 -0.48 24.81 7.50
CA ARG A 493 0.04 26.15 7.79
C ARG A 493 -0.82 27.28 7.23
N LEU A 494 -1.87 26.95 6.46
CA LEU A 494 -2.73 27.91 5.76
C LEU A 494 -4.14 27.90 6.32
N SER A 495 -4.81 29.06 6.29
CA SER A 495 -6.24 29.16 6.60
C SER A 495 -7.10 28.48 5.51
N GLY A 496 -8.35 28.18 5.82
CA GLY A 496 -9.30 27.60 4.86
C GLY A 496 -9.43 28.46 3.59
N GLY A 497 -9.57 29.79 3.73
CA GLY A 497 -9.67 30.70 2.60
C GLY A 497 -8.41 30.80 1.75
N GLN A 498 -7.23 30.70 2.37
CA GLN A 498 -5.95 30.64 1.64
C GLN A 498 -5.83 29.37 0.82
N LYS A 499 -6.16 28.19 1.40
CA LYS A 499 -6.19 26.91 0.68
C LYS A 499 -7.15 26.98 -0.51
N GLN A 500 -8.34 27.53 -0.29
CA GLN A 500 -9.36 27.63 -1.33
C GLN A 500 -8.87 28.49 -2.50
N ARG A 501 -8.27 29.66 -2.22
CA ARG A 501 -7.73 30.54 -3.26
C ARG A 501 -6.55 29.92 -4.02
N ILE A 502 -5.71 29.11 -3.35
CA ILE A 502 -4.68 28.32 -4.04
C ILE A 502 -5.33 27.28 -4.97
N SER A 503 -6.40 26.61 -4.53
CA SER A 503 -7.13 25.67 -5.40
C SER A 503 -7.76 26.38 -6.60
N ILE A 504 -8.30 27.60 -6.41
CA ILE A 504 -8.82 28.42 -7.50
C ILE A 504 -7.69 28.83 -8.46
N ALA A 505 -6.51 29.19 -7.94
CA ALA A 505 -5.33 29.52 -8.76
C ALA A 505 -4.91 28.34 -9.65
N ARG A 506 -4.96 27.10 -9.14
CA ARG A 506 -4.73 25.87 -9.96
C ARG A 506 -5.66 25.81 -11.16
N VAL A 507 -6.95 26.15 -10.97
CA VAL A 507 -7.95 26.10 -12.04
C VAL A 507 -7.78 27.26 -13.00
N PHE A 508 -7.40 28.46 -12.54
CA PHE A 508 -7.03 29.57 -13.43
C PHE A 508 -5.86 29.23 -14.33
N LEU A 509 -4.83 28.59 -13.77
CA LEU A 509 -3.64 28.15 -14.51
C LEU A 509 -3.98 27.09 -15.55
N LYS A 510 -4.81 26.11 -15.19
CA LYS A 510 -5.30 25.06 -16.09
C LYS A 510 -6.17 25.61 -17.22
N ASN A 511 -6.91 26.70 -16.98
CA ASN A 511 -7.78 27.40 -17.92
C ASN A 511 -8.79 26.52 -18.70
N PRO A 512 -9.58 25.67 -18.04
CA PRO A 512 -10.50 24.74 -18.70
C PRO A 512 -11.77 25.45 -19.19
N PRO A 513 -12.43 24.97 -20.28
CA PRO A 513 -13.69 25.50 -20.77
C PRO A 513 -14.91 25.16 -19.90
N LEU A 514 -14.86 24.09 -19.12
CA LEU A 514 -15.93 23.63 -18.24
C LEU A 514 -15.51 23.71 -16.78
N LEU A 515 -16.42 24.10 -15.90
CA LEU A 515 -16.16 24.23 -14.47
C LEU A 515 -17.17 23.44 -13.63
N ILE A 516 -16.67 22.84 -12.56
CA ILE A 516 -17.46 22.29 -11.47
C ILE A 516 -17.00 22.97 -10.18
N LEU A 517 -17.91 23.64 -9.50
CA LEU A 517 -17.65 24.33 -8.24
C LEU A 517 -18.48 23.67 -7.13
N ASP A 518 -17.81 23.02 -6.18
CA ASP A 518 -18.45 22.35 -5.06
C ASP A 518 -18.22 23.17 -3.79
N GLU A 519 -19.25 23.82 -3.29
CA GLU A 519 -19.37 24.60 -2.04
C GLU A 519 -18.06 25.17 -1.45
N ALA A 520 -17.44 26.07 -2.17
CA ALA A 520 -16.09 26.57 -1.88
C ALA A 520 -15.95 27.47 -0.62
N THR A 521 -17.00 27.68 0.22
CA THR A 521 -16.99 28.77 1.22
C THR A 521 -17.53 28.43 2.62
N SER A 522 -17.88 27.19 2.95
CA SER A 522 -18.67 26.81 4.14
C SER A 522 -18.02 27.09 5.52
N ALA A 523 -16.72 27.39 5.59
CA ALA A 523 -15.99 27.58 6.86
C ALA A 523 -15.08 28.82 6.88
N LEU A 524 -15.40 29.86 6.08
CA LEU A 524 -14.57 31.05 5.92
C LEU A 524 -15.12 32.22 6.73
N ASP A 525 -14.23 33.12 7.16
CA ASP A 525 -14.58 34.45 7.63
C ASP A 525 -15.08 35.31 6.47
N ASN A 526 -15.86 36.37 6.78
CA ASN A 526 -16.55 37.19 5.78
C ASN A 526 -15.61 37.83 4.73
N GLU A 527 -14.40 38.23 5.12
CA GLU A 527 -13.41 38.83 4.21
C GLU A 527 -12.84 37.79 3.24
N SER A 528 -12.40 36.65 3.77
CA SER A 528 -11.93 35.51 2.96
C SER A 528 -13.03 34.98 2.05
N GLU A 529 -14.27 34.91 2.53
CA GLU A 529 -15.42 34.50 1.72
C GLU A 529 -15.63 35.41 0.52
N ARG A 530 -15.60 36.73 0.75
CA ARG A 530 -15.77 37.71 -0.33
C ARG A 530 -14.68 37.60 -1.39
N ALA A 531 -13.41 37.47 -0.98
CA ALA A 531 -12.29 37.28 -1.89
C ALA A 531 -12.38 35.98 -2.71
N VAL A 532 -12.81 34.87 -2.08
CA VAL A 532 -13.06 33.60 -2.76
C VAL A 532 -14.21 33.74 -3.77
N GLN A 533 -15.31 34.39 -3.39
CA GLN A 533 -16.48 34.59 -4.25
C GLN A 533 -16.16 35.45 -5.48
N GLU A 534 -15.39 36.51 -5.30
CA GLU A 534 -14.91 37.36 -6.40
C GLU A 534 -14.04 36.54 -7.37
N SER A 535 -13.14 35.71 -6.85
CA SER A 535 -12.28 34.84 -7.65
C SER A 535 -13.07 33.77 -8.40
N LEU A 536 -14.09 33.17 -7.78
CA LEU A 536 -14.97 32.18 -8.43
C LEU A 536 -15.82 32.84 -9.53
N SER A 537 -16.34 34.03 -9.28
CA SER A 537 -17.12 34.81 -10.27
C SER A 537 -16.25 35.18 -11.47
N GLU A 538 -15.00 35.57 -11.25
CA GLU A 538 -14.03 35.84 -12.34
C GLU A 538 -13.70 34.55 -13.09
N LEU A 539 -13.52 33.44 -12.38
CA LEU A 539 -13.22 32.13 -12.99
C LEU A 539 -14.37 31.64 -13.88
N ALA A 540 -15.63 31.86 -13.47
CA ALA A 540 -16.81 31.38 -14.21
C ALA A 540 -17.08 32.18 -15.50
N LYS A 541 -16.53 33.39 -15.67
CA LYS A 541 -16.77 34.22 -16.88
C LYS A 541 -16.42 33.47 -18.16
N ASN A 542 -17.37 33.50 -19.11
CA ASN A 542 -17.23 32.87 -20.43
C ASN A 542 -16.96 31.34 -20.40
N ARG A 543 -17.43 30.65 -19.36
CA ARG A 543 -17.30 29.20 -19.20
C ARG A 543 -18.62 28.57 -18.79
N THR A 544 -18.86 27.37 -19.26
CA THR A 544 -20.00 26.59 -18.77
C THR A 544 -19.70 26.09 -17.37
N THR A 545 -20.49 26.49 -16.40
CA THR A 545 -20.22 26.26 -14.98
C THR A 545 -21.38 25.54 -14.31
N LEU A 546 -21.08 24.41 -13.67
CA LEU A 546 -21.99 23.70 -12.78
C LEU A 546 -21.57 23.96 -11.34
N VAL A 547 -22.43 24.56 -10.51
CA VAL A 547 -22.09 24.91 -9.13
C VAL A 547 -23.06 24.26 -8.14
N ILE A 548 -22.53 23.59 -7.11
CA ILE A 548 -23.32 23.16 -5.96
C ILE A 548 -23.41 24.35 -5.02
N ALA A 549 -24.61 24.91 -4.91
CA ALA A 549 -24.81 26.16 -4.18
C ALA A 549 -25.42 25.90 -2.80
N HIS A 550 -24.70 26.33 -1.77
CA HIS A 550 -25.17 26.36 -0.38
C HIS A 550 -25.22 27.80 0.18
N ARG A 551 -24.77 28.79 -0.60
CA ARG A 551 -24.78 30.22 -0.24
C ARG A 551 -25.72 31.02 -1.13
N LEU A 552 -26.37 32.00 -0.51
CA LEU A 552 -27.31 32.87 -1.21
C LEU A 552 -26.65 33.64 -2.35
N SER A 553 -25.44 34.15 -2.13
CA SER A 553 -24.69 34.92 -3.16
C SER A 553 -24.41 34.08 -4.41
N THR A 554 -24.10 32.80 -4.23
CA THR A 554 -23.84 31.83 -5.33
C THR A 554 -25.14 31.51 -6.08
N ILE A 555 -26.24 31.34 -5.34
CA ILE A 555 -27.57 31.07 -5.92
C ILE A 555 -28.06 32.26 -6.74
N MET A 556 -27.98 33.49 -6.20
CA MET A 556 -28.43 34.70 -6.87
C MET A 556 -27.58 35.10 -8.08
N GLY A 557 -26.31 34.66 -8.10
CA GLY A 557 -25.38 34.94 -9.22
C GLY A 557 -25.48 33.96 -10.37
N ALA A 558 -26.25 32.87 -10.24
CA ALA A 558 -26.41 31.87 -11.28
C ALA A 558 -27.40 32.31 -12.36
N ASP A 559 -27.11 31.99 -13.63
CA ASP A 559 -28.03 32.24 -14.75
C ASP A 559 -29.30 31.38 -14.63
N GLU A 560 -29.17 30.20 -14.03
CA GLU A 560 -30.25 29.27 -13.82
C GLU A 560 -30.03 28.43 -12.56
N ILE A 561 -31.11 28.09 -11.89
CA ILE A 561 -31.15 27.24 -10.69
C ILE A 561 -31.95 26.00 -11.01
N ILE A 562 -31.38 24.86 -10.65
CA ILE A 562 -32.02 23.54 -10.76
C ILE A 562 -32.13 22.93 -9.36
N THR A 563 -33.36 22.66 -8.94
CA THR A 563 -33.61 21.98 -7.65
C THR A 563 -33.56 20.47 -7.85
N ILE A 564 -32.59 19.82 -7.18
CA ILE A 564 -32.46 18.37 -7.17
C ILE A 564 -33.06 17.81 -5.87
N ASN A 565 -34.00 16.90 -6.03
CA ASN A 565 -34.62 16.19 -4.91
C ASN A 565 -34.76 14.70 -5.25
N HIS A 566 -34.27 13.81 -4.37
CA HIS A 566 -34.26 12.37 -4.58
C HIS A 566 -33.73 11.95 -5.97
N GLY A 567 -32.60 12.53 -6.38
CA GLY A 567 -31.93 12.19 -7.63
C GLY A 567 -32.60 12.72 -8.91
N ARG A 568 -33.64 13.53 -8.81
CA ARG A 568 -34.39 14.10 -9.94
C ARG A 568 -34.33 15.62 -9.94
N ALA A 569 -34.31 16.22 -11.12
CA ALA A 569 -34.52 17.65 -11.29
C ALA A 569 -36.01 17.96 -11.20
N VAL A 570 -36.43 18.63 -10.13
CA VAL A 570 -37.87 18.87 -9.82
C VAL A 570 -38.33 20.26 -10.17
N GLU A 571 -37.43 21.26 -10.11
CA GLU A 571 -37.74 22.66 -10.46
C GLU A 571 -36.56 23.27 -11.21
N ARG A 572 -36.87 24.15 -12.14
CA ARG A 572 -35.91 24.87 -12.96
C ARG A 572 -36.38 26.31 -13.20
N GLY A 573 -35.49 27.28 -13.12
CA GLY A 573 -35.77 28.70 -13.37
C GLY A 573 -34.75 29.61 -12.70
N THR A 574 -34.98 30.90 -12.79
CA THR A 574 -34.23 31.96 -12.08
C THR A 574 -34.65 32.02 -10.61
N HIS A 575 -33.88 32.72 -9.81
CA HIS A 575 -34.17 32.93 -8.38
C HIS A 575 -35.60 33.49 -8.15
N ASP A 576 -35.94 34.54 -8.87
CA ASP A 576 -37.24 35.22 -8.70
C ASP A 576 -38.41 34.35 -9.16
N GLU A 577 -38.27 33.67 -10.30
CA GLU A 577 -39.29 32.74 -10.82
C GLU A 577 -39.57 31.58 -9.87
N LEU A 578 -38.53 31.02 -9.26
CA LEU A 578 -38.68 29.88 -8.34
C LEU A 578 -39.24 30.31 -6.98
N LEU A 579 -38.97 31.52 -6.53
CA LEU A 579 -39.62 32.09 -5.34
C LEU A 579 -41.10 32.36 -5.57
N GLU A 580 -41.47 32.94 -6.74
CA GLU A 580 -42.89 33.17 -7.10
C GLU A 580 -43.68 31.87 -7.21
N LYS A 581 -43.08 30.80 -7.72
CA LYS A 581 -43.70 29.47 -7.78
C LYS A 581 -44.06 28.89 -6.39
N GLY A 582 -43.37 29.36 -5.33
CA GLY A 582 -43.63 28.89 -3.96
C GLY A 582 -43.41 27.41 -3.73
N GLY A 583 -42.57 26.77 -4.55
CA GLY A 583 -42.33 25.32 -4.54
C GLY A 583 -41.23 24.85 -3.58
N ILE A 584 -40.58 23.77 -3.94
CA ILE A 584 -39.51 23.15 -3.12
C ILE A 584 -38.35 24.12 -2.93
N TYR A 585 -37.93 24.84 -3.97
CA TYR A 585 -36.89 25.84 -3.89
C TYR A 585 -37.24 26.96 -2.90
N ALA A 586 -38.44 27.53 -2.98
CA ALA A 586 -38.88 28.59 -2.08
C ALA A 586 -38.91 28.13 -0.61
N HIS A 587 -39.35 26.89 -0.36
CA HIS A 587 -39.31 26.30 0.97
C HIS A 587 -37.87 26.13 1.48
N TYR A 588 -36.97 25.65 0.64
CA TYR A 588 -35.54 25.51 0.92
C TYR A 588 -34.89 26.86 1.24
N TYR A 589 -35.18 27.88 0.44
CA TYR A 589 -34.70 29.24 0.63
C TYR A 589 -35.15 29.79 1.98
N GLN A 590 -36.43 29.62 2.34
CA GLN A 590 -36.95 30.05 3.64
C GLN A 590 -36.29 29.33 4.82
N MET A 591 -36.08 28.03 4.72
CA MET A 591 -35.44 27.24 5.77
C MET A 591 -33.96 27.62 5.97
N GLN A 592 -33.22 27.89 4.91
CA GLN A 592 -31.78 28.05 4.95
C GLN A 592 -31.38 29.53 5.20
N PHE A 593 -32.13 30.47 4.72
CA PHE A 593 -31.78 31.90 4.77
C PHE A 593 -32.72 32.78 5.62
N GLY A 594 -33.75 32.17 6.23
CA GLY A 594 -34.47 32.70 7.40
C GLY A 594 -35.06 34.12 7.29
N GLY A 595 -35.36 34.62 6.09
CA GLY A 595 -35.94 35.92 5.90
C GLY A 595 -37.38 35.81 5.34
N ALA A 596 -38.36 36.40 6.01
CA ALA A 596 -39.64 36.68 5.35
C ALA A 596 -39.35 37.41 4.03
N PRO A 597 -40.02 37.05 2.92
CA PRO A 597 -39.83 37.78 1.67
C PRO A 597 -40.23 39.23 1.92
N ASN A 598 -39.24 40.12 1.88
CA ASN A 598 -39.51 41.53 1.81
C ASN A 598 -40.09 41.78 0.41
N ILE A 599 -41.37 41.50 0.27
CA ILE A 599 -42.18 41.97 -0.87
C ILE A 599 -42.26 43.47 -0.68
N ALA A 600 -41.18 44.17 -1.05
CA ALA A 600 -41.27 45.61 -1.28
C ALA A 600 -42.16 45.79 -2.50
N ARG A 601 -43.42 46.06 -2.21
CA ARG A 601 -44.34 46.68 -3.17
C ARG A 601 -43.65 47.90 -3.78
N ARG A 602 -43.28 47.81 -5.06
CA ARG A 602 -43.52 48.89 -6.03
C ARG A 602 -43.38 48.34 -7.44
#